data_a622a34a0bef6854c60ae5ead4389b80
#
_entry.id   a622a34a0bef6854c60ae5ead4389b80
#
_cell.length_a   1.000
_cell.length_b   1.000
_cell.length_c   1.000
_cell.angle_alpha   90.00
_cell.angle_beta   90.00
_cell.angle_gamma   90.00
#
_symmetry.space_group_name_H-M   'P 1'
#
loop_
_entity.id
_entity.type
_entity.pdbx_description
1 polymer ?
#
loop_
_entity_poly.entity_id
_entity_poly.type
_entity_poly.pdbx_seq_one_letter_code
_entity_poly.pdbx_strand_id
1 'polypeptide(L)'
;MRTHYPRTPHLPWSPGAAADDVRVTGPGALAGLAGREVVVTEKLDGENTTLYADGLHARSLDSAHHPSRAWVKGLQGRIGAGIPAGWRVCGENLYARHSLAYEDLDSWFYGFSVWDGEHCLDWDRTVRFLRGLGVPAPRVLWRGTFDERALRKLKLDTARQEGYVVRTVDGFAYEDFGRCVAKWVRVGHVQTDTHWMFAPVVPNGLGPAAPLWAVRSGAQADAAELLTAAGVTDAPWASEATEATRTGHAADAVAEVAARLDGLGRTGEARLAGVLAAVLHRAPRARVAARLAAAPLGMELARQVSDLVGLYPYLQRPFPDAERRAGLVRMATAADLGVLHALAGAAAGDAQARECVEWSALYAEEAGLLGPDPLGALRTALRERLGALDADAADRCWAEARRAFALGRIGTDEEAVAATWRWRDGSFPRMVQLCGPSGSGKSTFGRALPGVDTYISLDDLRTARGSRADQRANTEVLSEGLDRLDAALARGGTVVWDATSLTDQQRGLAGSVARRRDALVTHAVVLVDAEELVRRNAVRPHPVPPQVLDSQLHRFSPPYPGQAHRTWYLGAAGSVEDTAGGLAAPAAGER
;
A
#
# COMPACT_ATOMS: atom_id res chain seq x y z
N MET A 1 12.49 17.00 -25.24
CA MET A 1 12.96 16.29 -26.46
C MET A 1 12.45 14.86 -26.37
N ARG A 2 12.02 14.24 -27.48
CA ARG A 2 11.57 12.82 -27.50
C ARG A 2 12.80 11.93 -27.68
N THR A 3 12.91 10.85 -26.89
CA THR A 3 14.08 9.95 -26.89
C THR A 3 13.61 8.53 -27.19
N HIS A 4 14.28 7.85 -28.13
CA HIS A 4 14.01 6.46 -28.45
C HIS A 4 14.31 5.54 -27.26
N TYR A 5 13.49 4.50 -27.08
CA TYR A 5 13.87 3.39 -26.21
C TYR A 5 14.94 2.54 -26.93
N PRO A 6 16.10 2.25 -26.28
CA PRO A 6 17.18 1.52 -26.93
C PRO A 6 16.75 0.09 -27.38
N ARG A 7 17.41 -0.45 -28.40
CA ARG A 7 17.21 -1.85 -28.80
C ARG A 7 17.78 -2.76 -27.72
N THR A 8 16.92 -3.55 -27.06
CA THR A 8 17.34 -4.52 -26.06
C THR A 8 18.09 -5.68 -26.72
N PRO A 9 19.36 -5.91 -26.38
CA PRO A 9 20.14 -7.00 -26.96
C PRO A 9 19.63 -8.37 -26.50
N HIS A 10 19.77 -9.37 -27.38
CA HIS A 10 19.47 -10.76 -27.06
C HIS A 10 20.59 -11.38 -26.23
N LEU A 11 20.21 -12.16 -25.21
CA LEU A 11 21.14 -13.04 -24.48
C LEU A 11 21.79 -14.05 -25.43
N PRO A 12 23.03 -14.50 -25.16
CA PRO A 12 23.73 -15.46 -26.04
C PRO A 12 22.96 -16.75 -26.33
N TRP A 13 22.10 -17.16 -25.39
CA TRP A 13 21.26 -18.37 -25.50
C TRP A 13 19.80 -18.07 -25.90
N SER A 14 19.49 -16.90 -26.38
CA SER A 14 18.15 -16.53 -26.88
C SER A 14 17.92 -17.15 -28.27
N PRO A 15 17.02 -18.12 -28.41
CA PRO A 15 16.88 -18.85 -29.69
C PRO A 15 16.06 -18.08 -30.74
N GLY A 16 15.22 -17.09 -30.30
CA GLY A 16 14.38 -16.31 -31.19
C GLY A 16 15.07 -15.07 -31.81
N ALA A 17 16.39 -14.94 -31.68
CA ALA A 17 17.12 -13.81 -32.25
C ALA A 17 17.29 -13.96 -33.76
N ALA A 18 16.85 -12.97 -34.55
CA ALA A 18 17.06 -12.88 -35.98
C ALA A 18 18.48 -12.37 -36.34
N ALA A 19 18.81 -12.37 -37.63
CA ALA A 19 20.15 -12.01 -38.08
C ALA A 19 20.49 -10.53 -37.86
N ASP A 20 19.50 -9.68 -37.88
CA ASP A 20 19.59 -8.20 -37.68
C ASP A 20 19.40 -7.76 -36.23
N ASP A 21 19.13 -8.69 -35.32
CA ASP A 21 18.97 -8.37 -33.90
C ASP A 21 20.33 -8.10 -33.23
N VAL A 22 20.31 -7.14 -32.31
CA VAL A 22 21.46 -6.88 -31.44
C VAL A 22 21.61 -8.05 -30.47
N ARG A 23 22.82 -8.60 -30.39
CA ARG A 23 23.14 -9.71 -29.48
C ARG A 23 24.25 -9.33 -28.52
N VAL A 24 24.14 -9.83 -27.31
CA VAL A 24 25.25 -9.79 -26.35
C VAL A 24 26.28 -10.82 -26.79
N THR A 25 27.42 -10.37 -27.36
CA THR A 25 28.45 -11.25 -27.95
C THR A 25 29.86 -10.89 -27.46
N GLY A 26 30.76 -11.87 -27.47
CA GLY A 26 32.18 -11.72 -27.18
C GLY A 26 32.58 -12.04 -25.72
N PRO A 27 33.90 -12.12 -25.46
CA PRO A 27 34.40 -12.32 -24.10
C PRO A 27 33.98 -11.18 -23.17
N GLY A 28 33.39 -11.52 -22.02
CA GLY A 28 32.90 -10.50 -21.07
C GLY A 28 31.58 -9.84 -21.45
N ALA A 29 30.87 -10.33 -22.47
CA ALA A 29 29.60 -9.76 -22.93
C ALA A 29 28.55 -9.57 -21.82
N LEU A 30 28.53 -10.45 -20.80
CA LEU A 30 27.66 -10.37 -19.64
C LEU A 30 28.29 -9.67 -18.43
N ALA A 31 29.47 -9.06 -18.58
CA ALA A 31 30.18 -8.39 -17.48
C ALA A 31 29.36 -7.27 -16.81
N GLY A 32 28.46 -6.64 -17.56
CA GLY A 32 27.57 -5.61 -17.01
C GLY A 32 26.47 -6.15 -16.08
N LEU A 33 26.18 -7.47 -16.17
CA LEU A 33 25.22 -8.17 -15.29
C LEU A 33 25.93 -8.98 -14.20
N ALA A 34 27.14 -9.49 -14.49
CA ALA A 34 27.87 -10.42 -13.62
C ALA A 34 28.14 -9.79 -12.23
N GLY A 35 27.81 -10.55 -11.18
CA GLY A 35 27.99 -10.13 -9.78
C GLY A 35 27.03 -9.06 -9.28
N ARG A 36 26.10 -8.59 -10.13
CA ARG A 36 25.08 -7.60 -9.75
C ARG A 36 23.74 -8.27 -9.44
N GLU A 37 22.96 -7.63 -8.60
CA GLU A 37 21.55 -8.01 -8.43
C GLU A 37 20.78 -7.64 -9.68
N VAL A 38 20.00 -8.61 -10.19
CA VAL A 38 19.16 -8.42 -11.36
C VAL A 38 17.72 -8.85 -11.08
N VAL A 39 16.80 -8.27 -11.82
CA VAL A 39 15.41 -8.68 -11.89
C VAL A 39 15.13 -9.23 -13.29
N VAL A 40 14.37 -10.32 -13.34
CA VAL A 40 13.90 -10.95 -14.56
C VAL A 40 12.39 -10.81 -14.62
N THR A 41 11.91 -10.12 -15.64
CA THR A 41 10.48 -9.89 -15.84
C THR A 41 9.98 -10.61 -17.09
N GLU A 42 8.70 -10.94 -17.12
CA GLU A 42 8.06 -11.43 -18.33
C GLU A 42 8.22 -10.42 -19.46
N LYS A 43 8.61 -10.92 -20.64
CA LYS A 43 8.58 -10.11 -21.86
C LYS A 43 7.19 -10.18 -22.47
N LEU A 44 6.51 -9.07 -22.48
CA LEU A 44 5.20 -8.90 -23.07
C LEU A 44 5.31 -8.65 -24.59
N ASP A 45 4.33 -9.15 -25.34
CA ASP A 45 4.26 -9.08 -26.81
C ASP A 45 3.27 -8.00 -27.25
N GLY A 46 3.74 -6.78 -27.40
CA GLY A 46 2.95 -5.63 -27.77
C GLY A 46 3.76 -4.56 -28.52
N GLU A 47 3.30 -3.32 -28.46
CA GLU A 47 3.99 -2.18 -29.03
C GLU A 47 4.74 -1.38 -27.96
N ASN A 48 6.06 -1.30 -28.08
CA ASN A 48 6.86 -0.43 -27.22
C ASN A 48 6.37 1.02 -27.36
N THR A 49 5.96 1.61 -26.23
CA THR A 49 5.39 2.95 -26.18
C THR A 49 6.00 3.73 -25.02
N THR A 50 6.36 4.98 -25.27
CA THR A 50 6.93 5.89 -24.28
C THR A 50 5.97 7.03 -23.99
N LEU A 51 5.63 7.22 -22.70
CA LEU A 51 4.75 8.27 -22.20
C LEU A 51 5.56 9.40 -21.58
N TYR A 52 5.09 10.64 -21.80
CA TYR A 52 5.62 11.87 -21.21
C TYR A 52 4.47 12.67 -20.59
N ALA A 53 4.79 13.72 -19.88
CA ALA A 53 3.78 14.65 -19.35
C ALA A 53 2.85 15.22 -20.46
N ASP A 54 3.40 15.49 -21.62
CA ASP A 54 2.76 16.21 -22.74
C ASP A 54 2.45 15.35 -23.97
N GLY A 55 2.50 14.02 -23.85
CA GLY A 55 2.16 13.11 -24.95
C GLY A 55 2.92 11.80 -24.94
N LEU A 56 2.93 11.11 -26.08
CA LEU A 56 3.56 9.80 -26.23
C LEU A 56 4.12 9.61 -27.64
N HIS A 57 4.97 8.60 -27.79
CA HIS A 57 5.33 8.03 -29.09
C HIS A 57 5.49 6.51 -28.97
N ALA A 58 5.32 5.80 -30.10
CA ALA A 58 5.68 4.41 -30.23
C ALA A 58 7.21 4.26 -30.37
N ARG A 59 7.69 3.06 -30.68
CA ARG A 59 9.13 2.81 -30.87
C ARG A 59 9.79 3.79 -31.85
N SER A 60 9.11 4.14 -32.96
CA SER A 60 9.55 5.20 -33.88
C SER A 60 8.99 6.56 -33.45
N LEU A 61 9.83 7.60 -33.47
CA LEU A 61 9.40 8.97 -33.16
C LEU A 61 8.42 9.51 -34.23
N ASP A 62 8.55 9.05 -35.47
CA ASP A 62 7.77 9.47 -36.64
C ASP A 62 6.59 8.52 -36.94
N SER A 63 6.15 7.72 -35.95
CA SER A 63 5.05 6.78 -36.15
C SER A 63 3.75 7.49 -36.50
N ALA A 64 3.15 7.13 -37.62
CA ALA A 64 1.81 7.58 -38.00
C ALA A 64 0.77 7.21 -36.96
N HIS A 65 -0.36 7.92 -36.94
CA HIS A 65 -1.48 7.58 -36.07
C HIS A 65 -1.98 6.16 -36.39
N HIS A 66 -2.15 5.34 -35.33
CA HIS A 66 -2.71 3.98 -35.45
C HIS A 66 -3.82 3.77 -34.40
N PRO A 67 -4.96 3.13 -34.78
CA PRO A 67 -6.07 2.89 -33.84
C PRO A 67 -5.71 2.13 -32.57
N SER A 68 -4.72 1.22 -32.62
CA SER A 68 -4.21 0.49 -31.44
C SER A 68 -3.71 1.40 -30.32
N ARG A 69 -3.41 2.66 -30.61
CA ARG A 69 -2.89 3.63 -29.63
C ARG A 69 -3.98 4.52 -29.04
N ALA A 70 -5.24 4.36 -29.44
CA ALA A 70 -6.34 5.21 -28.96
C ALA A 70 -6.48 5.10 -27.43
N TRP A 71 -6.46 3.88 -26.90
CA TRP A 71 -6.59 3.64 -25.46
C TRP A 71 -5.40 4.20 -24.67
N VAL A 72 -4.16 3.94 -25.09
CA VAL A 72 -2.96 4.41 -24.38
C VAL A 72 -2.81 5.94 -24.44
N LYS A 73 -3.36 6.61 -25.47
CA LYS A 73 -3.48 8.08 -25.49
C LYS A 73 -4.43 8.57 -24.41
N GLY A 74 -5.56 7.90 -24.21
CA GLY A 74 -6.48 8.19 -23.11
C GLY A 74 -5.83 7.98 -21.74
N LEU A 75 -5.05 6.91 -21.57
CA LEU A 75 -4.25 6.68 -20.37
C LEU A 75 -3.27 7.83 -20.14
N GLN A 76 -2.47 8.20 -21.15
CA GLN A 76 -1.50 9.29 -21.05
C GLN A 76 -2.18 10.61 -20.65
N GLY A 77 -3.34 10.91 -21.21
CA GLY A 77 -4.11 12.10 -20.87
C GLY A 77 -4.51 12.15 -19.37
N ARG A 78 -4.78 11.00 -18.77
CA ARG A 78 -5.14 10.92 -17.34
C ARG A 78 -3.93 10.99 -16.40
N ILE A 79 -2.82 10.31 -16.72
CA ILE A 79 -1.66 10.18 -15.84
C ILE A 79 -0.52 11.14 -16.18
N GLY A 80 -0.57 11.82 -17.31
CA GLY A 80 0.53 12.64 -17.79
C GLY A 80 0.97 13.73 -16.83
N ALA A 81 0.03 14.37 -16.13
CA ALA A 81 0.33 15.38 -15.11
C ALA A 81 1.15 14.82 -13.94
N GLY A 82 1.11 13.51 -13.68
CA GLY A 82 1.93 12.83 -12.68
C GLY A 82 3.34 12.47 -13.15
N ILE A 83 3.67 12.68 -14.43
CA ILE A 83 5.01 12.45 -14.97
C ILE A 83 5.81 13.76 -14.88
N PRO A 84 6.89 13.84 -14.11
CA PRO A 84 7.68 15.09 -13.99
C PRO A 84 8.24 15.55 -15.33
N ALA A 85 8.44 16.86 -15.46
CA ALA A 85 9.08 17.43 -16.65
C ALA A 85 10.46 16.82 -16.88
N GLY A 86 10.75 16.41 -18.11
CA GLY A 86 12.01 15.73 -18.45
C GLY A 86 12.02 14.22 -18.20
N TRP A 87 11.03 13.69 -17.48
CA TRP A 87 10.89 12.24 -17.26
C TRP A 87 10.12 11.57 -18.39
N ARG A 88 10.33 10.25 -18.51
CA ARG A 88 9.57 9.39 -19.41
C ARG A 88 9.31 8.01 -18.81
N VAL A 89 8.15 7.47 -19.12
CA VAL A 89 7.71 6.12 -18.76
C VAL A 89 7.71 5.28 -20.03
N CYS A 90 8.55 4.25 -20.08
CA CYS A 90 8.58 3.30 -21.17
C CYS A 90 7.84 2.03 -20.78
N GLY A 91 7.00 1.54 -21.68
CA GLY A 91 6.15 0.38 -21.44
C GLY A 91 5.74 -0.33 -22.71
N GLU A 92 4.94 -1.38 -22.54
CA GLU A 92 4.37 -2.16 -23.62
C GLU A 92 2.87 -1.86 -23.73
N ASN A 93 2.43 -1.37 -24.89
CA ASN A 93 1.02 -1.21 -25.22
C ASN A 93 0.49 -2.54 -25.78
N LEU A 94 -0.37 -3.17 -25.01
CA LEU A 94 -0.96 -4.49 -25.27
C LEU A 94 -2.41 -4.40 -25.75
N TYR A 95 -2.89 -3.21 -26.13
CA TYR A 95 -4.28 -3.08 -26.58
C TYR A 95 -4.55 -3.98 -27.79
N ALA A 96 -3.72 -3.88 -28.84
CA ALA A 96 -3.84 -4.76 -29.99
C ALA A 96 -3.15 -6.09 -29.77
N ARG A 97 -3.79 -7.19 -30.15
CA ARG A 97 -3.20 -8.52 -30.20
C ARG A 97 -2.10 -8.55 -31.26
N HIS A 98 -0.94 -9.02 -30.85
CA HIS A 98 0.19 -9.30 -31.72
C HIS A 98 0.29 -10.81 -32.01
N SER A 99 1.46 -11.43 -31.77
CA SER A 99 1.64 -12.87 -31.95
C SER A 99 1.00 -13.71 -30.84
N LEU A 100 0.88 -13.12 -29.64
CA LEU A 100 0.22 -13.75 -28.49
C LEU A 100 -1.15 -13.11 -28.23
N ALA A 101 -2.08 -13.95 -27.76
CA ALA A 101 -3.36 -13.50 -27.25
C ALA A 101 -3.33 -13.52 -25.71
N TYR A 102 -3.61 -12.38 -25.11
CA TYR A 102 -3.78 -12.26 -23.67
C TYR A 102 -5.27 -12.17 -23.33
N GLU A 103 -5.70 -12.84 -22.25
CA GLU A 103 -7.11 -12.85 -21.83
C GLU A 103 -7.31 -12.37 -20.39
N ASP A 104 -6.21 -12.11 -19.65
CA ASP A 104 -6.21 -11.85 -18.21
C ASP A 104 -5.29 -10.68 -17.82
N LEU A 105 -5.17 -9.67 -18.68
CA LEU A 105 -4.33 -8.51 -18.40
C LEU A 105 -4.92 -7.63 -17.30
N ASP A 106 -4.06 -7.10 -16.44
CA ASP A 106 -4.41 -6.07 -15.47
C ASP A 106 -4.70 -4.71 -16.11
N SER A 107 -4.03 -4.43 -17.24
CA SER A 107 -4.16 -3.21 -18.04
C SER A 107 -3.67 -3.47 -19.46
N TRP A 108 -4.07 -2.64 -20.41
CA TRP A 108 -3.49 -2.67 -21.77
C TRP A 108 -2.17 -1.92 -21.89
N PHE A 109 -1.62 -1.40 -20.79
CA PHE A 109 -0.27 -0.82 -20.77
C PHE A 109 0.46 -1.23 -19.51
N TYR A 110 1.66 -1.80 -19.68
CA TYR A 110 2.56 -2.18 -18.60
C TYR A 110 3.85 -1.38 -18.70
N GLY A 111 4.18 -0.64 -17.64
CA GLY A 111 5.44 0.09 -17.56
C GLY A 111 6.59 -0.81 -17.13
N PHE A 112 7.75 -0.70 -17.75
CA PHE A 112 8.93 -1.51 -17.42
C PHE A 112 10.20 -0.71 -17.18
N SER A 113 10.23 0.58 -17.48
CA SER A 113 11.32 1.48 -17.10
C SER A 113 10.86 2.94 -17.00
N VAL A 114 11.46 3.67 -16.09
CA VAL A 114 11.25 5.10 -15.88
C VAL A 114 12.60 5.79 -15.97
N TRP A 115 12.65 6.90 -16.67
CA TRP A 115 13.86 7.64 -16.93
C TRP A 115 13.73 9.09 -16.46
N ASP A 116 14.71 9.56 -15.73
CA ASP A 116 14.95 10.97 -15.44
C ASP A 116 16.06 11.47 -16.38
N GLY A 117 15.68 12.24 -17.40
CA GLY A 117 16.61 12.59 -18.46
C GLY A 117 17.27 11.36 -19.09
N GLU A 118 18.59 11.26 -18.98
CA GLU A 118 19.42 10.16 -19.50
C GLU A 118 19.70 9.07 -18.44
N HIS A 119 19.06 9.11 -17.27
CA HIS A 119 19.25 8.11 -16.22
C HIS A 119 18.01 7.25 -16.02
N CYS A 120 18.14 5.92 -16.16
CA CYS A 120 17.11 4.96 -15.83
C CYS A 120 17.07 4.74 -14.32
N LEU A 121 15.90 4.89 -13.70
CA LEU A 121 15.73 4.62 -12.29
C LEU A 121 16.05 3.15 -11.97
N ASP A 122 16.45 2.87 -10.74
CA ASP A 122 16.52 1.52 -10.22
C ASP A 122 15.12 0.84 -10.30
N TRP A 123 15.11 -0.50 -10.23
CA TRP A 123 13.88 -1.27 -10.40
C TRP A 123 12.82 -0.96 -9.34
N ASP A 124 13.24 -0.85 -8.09
CA ASP A 124 12.29 -0.67 -6.98
C ASP A 124 11.65 0.74 -7.02
N ARG A 125 12.42 1.78 -7.38
CA ARG A 125 11.89 3.12 -7.65
C ARG A 125 11.01 3.14 -8.90
N THR A 126 11.39 2.40 -9.95
CA THR A 126 10.57 2.26 -11.17
C THR A 126 9.19 1.70 -10.83
N VAL A 127 9.12 0.57 -10.11
CA VAL A 127 7.84 -0.06 -9.73
C VAL A 127 6.99 0.86 -8.84
N ARG A 128 7.62 1.51 -7.86
CA ARG A 128 6.91 2.47 -7.00
C ARG A 128 6.32 3.63 -7.80
N PHE A 129 7.10 4.23 -8.68
CA PHE A 129 6.63 5.32 -9.52
C PHE A 129 5.47 4.90 -10.43
N LEU A 130 5.60 3.75 -11.10
CA LEU A 130 4.54 3.19 -11.94
C LEU A 130 3.26 2.94 -11.14
N ARG A 131 3.39 2.35 -9.94
CA ARG A 131 2.25 2.10 -9.04
C ARG A 131 1.58 3.40 -8.60
N GLY A 132 2.37 4.44 -8.31
CA GLY A 132 1.87 5.79 -8.02
C GLY A 132 1.08 6.41 -9.17
N LEU A 133 1.45 6.14 -10.42
CA LEU A 133 0.68 6.54 -11.61
C LEU A 133 -0.52 5.63 -11.90
N GLY A 134 -0.65 4.49 -11.23
CA GLY A 134 -1.67 3.48 -11.52
C GLY A 134 -1.35 2.63 -12.75
N VAL A 135 -0.08 2.42 -13.03
CA VAL A 135 0.41 1.60 -14.15
C VAL A 135 1.02 0.30 -13.61
N PRO A 136 0.56 -0.89 -14.04
CA PRO A 136 1.18 -2.14 -13.65
C PRO A 136 2.57 -2.31 -14.27
N ALA A 137 3.44 -3.05 -13.58
CA ALA A 137 4.71 -3.53 -14.11
C ALA A 137 4.58 -4.99 -14.59
N PRO A 138 5.41 -5.47 -15.54
CA PRO A 138 5.44 -6.87 -15.93
C PRO A 138 5.76 -7.79 -14.76
N ARG A 139 5.21 -9.00 -14.79
CA ARG A 139 5.42 -10.01 -13.76
C ARG A 139 6.90 -10.30 -13.55
N VAL A 140 7.37 -10.25 -12.31
CA VAL A 140 8.71 -10.68 -11.94
C VAL A 140 8.74 -12.21 -11.89
N LEU A 141 9.61 -12.79 -12.68
CA LEU A 141 9.82 -14.24 -12.78
C LEU A 141 10.94 -14.72 -11.86
N TRP A 142 11.94 -13.87 -11.64
CA TRP A 142 13.08 -14.15 -10.78
C TRP A 142 13.80 -12.85 -10.35
N ARG A 143 14.41 -12.85 -9.18
CA ARG A 143 15.27 -11.77 -8.68
C ARG A 143 16.40 -12.36 -7.84
N GLY A 144 17.62 -11.84 -8.00
CA GLY A 144 18.79 -12.23 -7.22
C GLY A 144 20.10 -11.81 -7.91
N THR A 145 21.23 -12.24 -7.37
CA THR A 145 22.53 -12.03 -8.03
C THR A 145 22.56 -12.77 -9.36
N PHE A 146 22.98 -12.11 -10.44
CA PHE A 146 22.97 -12.68 -11.79
C PHE A 146 23.61 -14.08 -11.82
N ASP A 147 22.83 -15.07 -12.25
CA ASP A 147 23.23 -16.46 -12.43
C ASP A 147 22.72 -16.99 -13.77
N GLU A 148 23.62 -17.17 -14.73
CA GLU A 148 23.30 -17.68 -16.05
C GLU A 148 22.61 -19.06 -15.99
N ARG A 149 23.04 -19.94 -15.06
CA ARG A 149 22.47 -21.29 -14.92
C ARG A 149 21.03 -21.23 -14.40
N ALA A 150 20.75 -20.31 -13.48
CA ALA A 150 19.40 -20.08 -12.98
C ALA A 150 18.49 -19.55 -14.09
N LEU A 151 18.96 -18.56 -14.87
CA LEU A 151 18.19 -18.00 -15.98
C LEU A 151 17.88 -19.01 -17.09
N ARG A 152 18.84 -19.87 -17.43
CA ARG A 152 18.64 -20.97 -18.42
C ARG A 152 17.65 -22.05 -17.95
N LYS A 153 17.42 -22.15 -16.63
CA LYS A 153 16.48 -23.12 -16.03
C LYS A 153 15.08 -22.53 -15.80
N LEU A 154 14.88 -21.24 -16.06
CA LEU A 154 13.55 -20.64 -15.93
C LEU A 154 12.56 -21.38 -16.81
N LYS A 155 11.49 -21.87 -16.18
CA LYS A 155 10.40 -22.53 -16.89
C LYS A 155 9.41 -21.45 -17.36
N LEU A 156 9.27 -21.30 -18.65
CA LEU A 156 8.32 -20.42 -19.29
C LEU A 156 7.22 -21.26 -19.96
N ASP A 157 5.99 -20.80 -19.86
CA ASP A 157 4.92 -21.29 -20.73
C ASP A 157 5.01 -20.58 -22.07
N THR A 158 5.81 -21.16 -22.98
CA THR A 158 6.07 -20.58 -24.31
C THR A 158 4.82 -20.53 -25.22
N ALA A 159 3.70 -21.13 -24.82
CA ALA A 159 2.43 -20.97 -25.51
C ALA A 159 1.77 -19.61 -25.15
N ARG A 160 2.02 -19.12 -23.94
CA ARG A 160 1.42 -17.88 -23.38
C ARG A 160 2.42 -16.75 -23.15
N GLN A 161 3.72 -17.01 -23.18
CA GLN A 161 4.79 -16.06 -22.88
C GLN A 161 5.79 -15.97 -24.05
N GLU A 162 6.13 -14.76 -24.48
CA GLU A 162 7.10 -14.53 -25.55
C GLU A 162 8.54 -14.81 -25.08
N GLY A 163 8.83 -14.50 -23.80
CA GLY A 163 10.16 -14.61 -23.25
C GLY A 163 10.31 -13.88 -21.92
N TYR A 164 11.53 -13.44 -21.65
CA TYR A 164 11.83 -12.62 -20.50
C TYR A 164 12.85 -11.52 -20.80
N VAL A 165 12.85 -10.48 -19.95
CA VAL A 165 13.87 -9.43 -19.93
C VAL A 165 14.60 -9.52 -18.59
N VAL A 166 15.93 -9.52 -18.62
CA VAL A 166 16.79 -9.37 -17.45
C VAL A 166 17.35 -7.95 -17.43
N ARG A 167 17.29 -7.30 -16.27
CA ARG A 167 17.92 -5.99 -16.05
C ARG A 167 18.57 -5.93 -14.67
N THR A 168 19.59 -5.07 -14.52
CA THR A 168 20.12 -4.74 -13.19
C THR A 168 19.04 -4.11 -12.32
N VAL A 169 19.04 -4.43 -11.03
CA VAL A 169 18.17 -3.77 -10.05
C VAL A 169 18.57 -2.30 -9.91
N ASP A 170 19.86 -2.01 -9.86
CA ASP A 170 20.38 -0.64 -9.83
C ASP A 170 19.98 0.16 -11.07
N GLY A 171 19.91 1.49 -10.91
CA GLY A 171 19.79 2.43 -12.02
C GLY A 171 21.06 2.47 -12.89
N PHE A 172 20.93 3.04 -14.11
CA PHE A 172 22.04 3.13 -15.07
C PHE A 172 21.84 4.29 -16.05
N ALA A 173 22.95 4.75 -16.64
CA ALA A 173 22.92 5.76 -17.68
C ALA A 173 22.43 5.17 -19.03
N TYR A 174 21.90 6.03 -19.90
CA TYR A 174 21.37 5.62 -21.22
C TYR A 174 22.43 4.88 -22.07
N GLU A 175 23.67 5.33 -22.03
CA GLU A 175 24.82 4.72 -22.74
C GLU A 175 25.16 3.32 -22.24
N ASP A 176 24.86 3.00 -20.98
CA ASP A 176 25.10 1.68 -20.38
C ASP A 176 23.94 0.68 -20.60
N PHE A 177 22.86 1.09 -21.26
CA PHE A 177 21.65 0.26 -21.43
C PHE A 177 21.96 -1.15 -21.92
N GLY A 178 22.77 -1.28 -22.99
CA GLY A 178 23.11 -2.58 -23.57
C GLY A 178 23.94 -3.49 -22.68
N ARG A 179 24.56 -2.95 -21.61
CA ARG A 179 25.32 -3.69 -20.60
C ARG A 179 24.44 -4.11 -19.42
N CYS A 180 23.36 -3.37 -19.17
CA CYS A 180 22.49 -3.52 -17.99
C CYS A 180 21.18 -4.23 -18.29
N VAL A 181 20.78 -4.35 -19.57
CA VAL A 181 19.50 -4.95 -19.98
C VAL A 181 19.73 -5.93 -21.13
N ALA A 182 19.13 -7.12 -21.06
CA ALA A 182 19.12 -8.10 -22.14
C ALA A 182 17.80 -8.88 -22.16
N LYS A 183 17.47 -9.52 -23.29
CA LYS A 183 16.23 -10.30 -23.47
C LYS A 183 16.52 -11.73 -23.90
N TRP A 184 15.61 -12.62 -23.53
CA TRP A 184 15.49 -13.95 -24.09
C TRP A 184 14.13 -14.07 -24.76
N VAL A 185 14.07 -14.58 -26.00
CA VAL A 185 12.87 -14.73 -26.81
C VAL A 185 12.78 -16.15 -27.34
N ARG A 186 11.59 -16.76 -27.30
CA ARG A 186 11.32 -18.10 -27.82
C ARG A 186 11.48 -18.17 -29.35
N VAL A 187 11.68 -19.40 -29.87
CA VAL A 187 11.65 -19.64 -31.31
C VAL A 187 10.25 -19.38 -31.87
N GLY A 188 10.18 -18.85 -33.08
CA GLY A 188 8.89 -18.65 -33.78
C GLY A 188 7.98 -17.63 -33.11
N HIS A 189 8.54 -16.59 -32.50
CA HIS A 189 7.76 -15.53 -31.88
C HIS A 189 6.96 -14.69 -32.91
N VAL A 190 7.42 -14.59 -34.13
CA VAL A 190 6.65 -14.00 -35.27
C VAL A 190 5.87 -15.12 -35.94
N GLN A 191 4.55 -15.11 -35.84
CA GLN A 191 3.67 -16.18 -36.34
C GLN A 191 2.78 -15.74 -37.52
N THR A 192 2.87 -14.48 -37.95
CA THR A 192 2.01 -13.94 -39.01
C THR A 192 2.82 -13.38 -40.18
N ASP A 193 2.46 -13.74 -41.41
CA ASP A 193 3.05 -13.19 -42.63
C ASP A 193 2.68 -11.71 -42.85
N THR A 194 1.56 -11.25 -42.24
CA THR A 194 1.12 -9.86 -42.27
C THR A 194 1.55 -9.14 -41.02
N HIS A 195 2.29 -8.05 -41.18
CA HIS A 195 2.68 -7.21 -40.07
C HIS A 195 1.43 -6.69 -39.34
N TRP A 196 1.38 -6.78 -38.01
CA TRP A 196 0.21 -6.44 -37.17
C TRP A 196 -0.38 -5.05 -37.44
N MET A 197 0.46 -4.08 -37.88
CA MET A 197 -0.01 -2.71 -38.27
C MET A 197 -0.98 -2.70 -39.45
N PHE A 198 -0.99 -3.74 -40.27
CA PHE A 198 -1.89 -3.84 -41.43
C PHE A 198 -3.05 -4.81 -41.20
N ALA A 199 -3.06 -5.47 -40.06
CA ALA A 199 -4.14 -6.35 -39.62
C ALA A 199 -5.26 -5.57 -38.93
N PRO A 200 -6.51 -6.05 -38.92
CA PRO A 200 -7.56 -5.48 -38.09
C PRO A 200 -7.12 -5.49 -36.59
N VAL A 201 -7.38 -4.35 -35.91
CA VAL A 201 -7.07 -4.26 -34.46
C VAL A 201 -8.05 -5.11 -33.68
N VAL A 202 -7.55 -6.17 -33.06
CA VAL A 202 -8.29 -7.04 -32.15
C VAL A 202 -7.76 -6.77 -30.75
N PRO A 203 -8.59 -6.29 -29.78
CA PRO A 203 -8.15 -6.06 -28.43
C PRO A 203 -7.78 -7.35 -27.70
N ASN A 204 -6.76 -7.30 -26.85
CA ASN A 204 -6.51 -8.33 -25.84
C ASN A 204 -7.54 -8.26 -24.71
N GLY A 205 -7.79 -9.38 -24.03
CA GLY A 205 -8.71 -9.48 -22.90
C GLY A 205 -8.11 -8.94 -21.60
N LEU A 206 -9.01 -8.39 -20.77
CA LEU A 206 -8.68 -7.91 -19.44
C LEU A 206 -9.11 -8.95 -18.39
N GLY A 207 -8.29 -9.10 -17.34
CA GLY A 207 -8.54 -9.97 -16.22
C GLY A 207 -9.39 -9.34 -15.12
N PRO A 208 -9.71 -10.12 -14.07
CA PRO A 208 -10.58 -9.67 -12.96
C PRO A 208 -10.04 -8.46 -12.19
N ALA A 209 -8.72 -8.25 -12.16
CA ALA A 209 -8.10 -7.12 -11.46
C ALA A 209 -8.07 -5.82 -12.28
N ALA A 210 -8.42 -5.86 -13.56
CA ALA A 210 -8.36 -4.69 -14.44
C ALA A 210 -9.18 -3.48 -13.96
N PRO A 211 -10.39 -3.62 -13.36
CA PRO A 211 -11.11 -2.48 -12.82
C PRO A 211 -10.32 -1.73 -11.74
N LEU A 212 -9.54 -2.44 -10.92
CA LEU A 212 -8.70 -1.82 -9.87
C LEU A 212 -7.58 -0.97 -10.49
N TRP A 213 -6.95 -1.44 -11.57
CA TRP A 213 -5.92 -0.70 -12.28
C TRP A 213 -6.48 0.45 -13.11
N ALA A 214 -7.67 0.28 -13.67
CA ALA A 214 -8.37 1.36 -14.35
C ALA A 214 -8.63 2.54 -13.41
N VAL A 215 -9.13 2.27 -12.20
CA VAL A 215 -9.33 3.31 -11.18
C VAL A 215 -8.01 3.96 -10.77
N ARG A 216 -6.97 3.18 -10.49
CA ARG A 216 -5.64 3.72 -10.16
C ARG A 216 -5.12 4.72 -11.21
N SER A 217 -5.39 4.45 -12.48
CA SER A 217 -4.93 5.29 -13.61
C SER A 217 -5.92 6.40 -14.02
N GLY A 218 -6.87 6.76 -13.17
CA GLY A 218 -7.78 7.87 -13.40
C GLY A 218 -9.01 7.55 -14.28
N ALA A 219 -9.29 6.27 -14.56
CA ALA A 219 -10.52 5.92 -15.26
C ALA A 219 -11.75 5.98 -14.34
N GLN A 220 -12.92 6.08 -14.95
CA GLN A 220 -14.18 5.93 -14.22
C GLN A 220 -14.31 4.51 -13.67
N ALA A 221 -15.02 4.37 -12.55
CA ALA A 221 -15.24 3.11 -11.86
C ALA A 221 -16.70 2.70 -11.94
N ASP A 222 -16.94 1.46 -12.30
CA ASP A 222 -18.19 0.77 -11.96
C ASP A 222 -18.05 0.18 -10.55
N ALA A 223 -18.96 0.54 -9.64
CA ALA A 223 -18.88 0.12 -8.26
C ALA A 223 -19.07 -1.40 -8.07
N ALA A 224 -19.90 -2.04 -8.90
CA ALA A 224 -20.12 -3.49 -8.82
C ALA A 224 -18.90 -4.29 -9.33
N GLU A 225 -18.29 -3.83 -10.43
CA GLU A 225 -17.03 -4.38 -10.94
C GLU A 225 -15.89 -4.23 -9.93
N LEU A 226 -15.81 -3.07 -9.26
CA LEU A 226 -14.81 -2.84 -8.22
C LEU A 226 -14.99 -3.73 -7.01
N LEU A 227 -16.22 -3.92 -6.50
CA LEU A 227 -16.51 -4.83 -5.39
C LEU A 227 -16.14 -6.27 -5.76
N THR A 228 -16.45 -6.67 -7.00
CA THR A 228 -16.09 -8.00 -7.52
C THR A 228 -14.57 -8.16 -7.59
N ALA A 229 -13.86 -7.21 -8.19
CA ALA A 229 -12.41 -7.22 -8.31
C ALA A 229 -11.71 -7.15 -6.93
N ALA A 230 -12.32 -6.48 -5.95
CA ALA A 230 -11.84 -6.41 -4.58
C ALA A 230 -12.18 -7.67 -3.75
N GLY A 231 -12.93 -8.65 -4.27
CA GLY A 231 -13.29 -9.89 -3.58
C GLY A 231 -14.23 -9.70 -2.39
N VAL A 232 -15.13 -8.70 -2.44
CA VAL A 232 -16.03 -8.37 -1.32
C VAL A 232 -17.51 -8.65 -1.61
N THR A 233 -17.88 -9.09 -2.80
CA THR A 233 -19.29 -9.32 -3.21
C THR A 233 -20.02 -10.33 -2.35
N ASP A 234 -19.33 -11.35 -1.81
CA ASP A 234 -19.93 -12.42 -1.02
C ASP A 234 -20.06 -12.08 0.47
N ALA A 235 -19.58 -10.91 0.89
CA ALA A 235 -19.66 -10.51 2.29
C ALA A 235 -21.11 -10.12 2.65
N PRO A 236 -21.71 -10.66 3.74
CA PRO A 236 -23.09 -10.36 4.12
C PRO A 236 -23.37 -8.86 4.34
N TRP A 237 -22.37 -8.10 4.76
CA TRP A 237 -22.45 -6.65 4.94
C TRP A 237 -22.26 -5.86 3.63
N ALA A 238 -21.77 -6.50 2.57
CA ALA A 238 -21.64 -5.88 1.25
C ALA A 238 -22.98 -5.80 0.51
N SER A 239 -24.01 -6.53 0.96
CA SER A 239 -25.35 -6.47 0.37
C SER A 239 -25.94 -5.05 0.45
N GLU A 240 -25.72 -4.32 1.54
CA GLU A 240 -26.16 -2.93 1.67
C GLU A 240 -25.38 -2.00 0.72
N ALA A 241 -24.07 -2.21 0.57
CA ALA A 241 -23.24 -1.48 -0.39
C ALA A 241 -23.68 -1.79 -1.84
N THR A 242 -23.97 -3.06 -2.14
CA THR A 242 -24.47 -3.51 -3.45
C THR A 242 -25.87 -2.95 -3.74
N GLU A 243 -26.76 -2.87 -2.73
CA GLU A 243 -28.07 -2.25 -2.88
C GLU A 243 -27.97 -0.73 -3.09
N ALA A 244 -27.13 -0.05 -2.33
CA ALA A 244 -26.86 1.38 -2.54
C ALA A 244 -26.27 1.65 -3.95
N THR A 245 -25.49 0.69 -4.49
CA THR A 245 -24.96 0.75 -5.85
C THR A 245 -26.08 0.61 -6.88
N ARG A 246 -27.04 -0.31 -6.68
CA ARG A 246 -28.19 -0.49 -7.56
C ARG A 246 -29.18 0.70 -7.53
N THR A 247 -29.28 1.40 -6.42
CA THR A 247 -30.19 2.56 -6.25
C THR A 247 -29.61 3.88 -6.77
N GLY A 248 -28.40 3.87 -7.35
CA GLY A 248 -27.76 5.05 -7.95
C GLY A 248 -27.00 5.96 -6.95
N HIS A 249 -27.32 5.95 -5.66
CA HIS A 249 -26.69 6.84 -4.66
C HIS A 249 -25.19 6.59 -4.47
N ALA A 250 -24.75 5.33 -4.61
CA ALA A 250 -23.33 5.01 -4.53
C ALA A 250 -22.58 5.44 -5.80
N ALA A 251 -23.23 5.39 -6.97
CA ALA A 251 -22.62 5.82 -8.22
C ALA A 251 -22.34 7.34 -8.21
N ASP A 252 -23.26 8.14 -7.69
CA ASP A 252 -23.08 9.59 -7.56
C ASP A 252 -21.93 9.93 -6.59
N ALA A 253 -21.87 9.28 -5.44
CA ALA A 253 -20.79 9.47 -4.48
C ALA A 253 -19.42 9.05 -5.04
N VAL A 254 -19.36 7.93 -5.75
CA VAL A 254 -18.13 7.46 -6.43
C VAL A 254 -17.68 8.45 -7.50
N ALA A 255 -18.61 8.95 -8.32
CA ALA A 255 -18.31 9.92 -9.36
C ALA A 255 -17.82 11.26 -8.76
N GLU A 256 -18.45 11.73 -7.68
CA GLU A 256 -18.04 12.95 -6.98
C GLU A 256 -16.65 12.79 -6.35
N VAL A 257 -16.37 11.69 -5.66
CA VAL A 257 -15.04 11.41 -5.11
C VAL A 257 -14.01 11.33 -6.22
N ALA A 258 -14.27 10.59 -7.29
CA ALA A 258 -13.35 10.46 -8.42
C ALA A 258 -13.01 11.83 -9.03
N ALA A 259 -14.01 12.69 -9.28
CA ALA A 259 -13.80 14.03 -9.83
C ALA A 259 -12.95 14.93 -8.89
N ARG A 260 -13.19 14.86 -7.58
CA ARG A 260 -12.38 15.60 -6.59
C ARG A 260 -10.94 15.10 -6.54
N LEU A 261 -10.72 13.78 -6.63
CA LEU A 261 -9.39 13.18 -6.67
C LEU A 261 -8.63 13.54 -7.95
N ASP A 262 -9.34 13.64 -9.09
CA ASP A 262 -8.78 14.14 -10.35
C ASP A 262 -8.32 15.60 -10.21
N GLY A 263 -9.13 16.46 -9.57
CA GLY A 263 -8.77 17.84 -9.27
C GLY A 263 -7.55 17.97 -8.34
N LEU A 264 -7.34 17.01 -7.45
CA LEU A 264 -6.18 16.94 -6.55
C LEU A 264 -4.97 16.23 -7.19
N GLY A 265 -5.08 15.74 -8.43
CA GLY A 265 -4.03 14.96 -9.10
C GLY A 265 -3.72 13.61 -8.42
N ARG A 266 -4.68 13.03 -7.69
CA ARG A 266 -4.50 11.74 -7.03
C ARG A 266 -4.67 10.59 -8.00
N THR A 267 -3.64 9.77 -8.14
CA THR A 267 -3.59 8.52 -8.91
C THR A 267 -3.12 7.38 -8.01
N GLY A 268 -2.96 6.18 -8.56
CA GLY A 268 -2.40 5.03 -7.85
C GLY A 268 -3.26 4.58 -6.67
N GLU A 269 -2.57 4.18 -5.59
CA GLU A 269 -3.24 3.61 -4.41
C GLU A 269 -4.13 4.62 -3.69
N ALA A 270 -3.74 5.89 -3.63
CA ALA A 270 -4.54 6.93 -2.98
C ALA A 270 -5.90 7.09 -3.66
N ARG A 271 -5.94 7.09 -5.01
CA ARG A 271 -7.17 7.15 -5.77
C ARG A 271 -8.03 5.90 -5.56
N LEU A 272 -7.42 4.71 -5.67
CA LEU A 272 -8.16 3.46 -5.46
C LEU A 272 -8.72 3.38 -4.05
N ALA A 273 -7.94 3.76 -3.03
CA ALA A 273 -8.42 3.79 -1.64
C ALA A 273 -9.62 4.72 -1.48
N GLY A 274 -9.57 5.92 -2.04
CA GLY A 274 -10.67 6.88 -1.98
C GLY A 274 -11.95 6.39 -2.66
N VAL A 275 -11.82 5.82 -3.86
CA VAL A 275 -12.97 5.28 -4.60
C VAL A 275 -13.56 4.05 -3.91
N LEU A 276 -12.73 3.10 -3.44
CA LEU A 276 -13.22 1.95 -2.66
C LEU A 276 -13.87 2.40 -1.35
N ALA A 277 -13.30 3.41 -0.67
CA ALA A 277 -13.90 3.96 0.54
C ALA A 277 -15.25 4.62 0.24
N ALA A 278 -15.44 5.27 -0.92
CA ALA A 278 -16.71 5.83 -1.33
C ALA A 278 -17.80 4.75 -1.53
N VAL A 279 -17.43 3.60 -2.10
CA VAL A 279 -18.33 2.45 -2.23
C VAL A 279 -18.66 1.83 -0.88
N LEU A 280 -17.69 1.78 0.04
CA LEU A 280 -17.74 1.03 1.31
C LEU A 280 -18.02 1.92 2.54
N HIS A 281 -18.27 3.24 2.38
CA HIS A 281 -18.32 4.19 3.50
C HIS A 281 -19.34 3.86 4.59
N ARG A 282 -20.41 3.11 4.27
CA ARG A 282 -21.44 2.67 5.23
C ARG A 282 -21.10 1.34 5.90
N ALA A 283 -20.11 0.61 5.40
CA ALA A 283 -19.74 -0.68 5.94
C ALA A 283 -18.95 -0.56 7.27
N PRO A 284 -19.06 -1.55 8.17
CA PRO A 284 -18.30 -1.52 9.42
C PRO A 284 -16.79 -1.58 9.17
N ARG A 285 -16.05 -0.56 9.60
CA ARG A 285 -14.62 -0.38 9.38
C ARG A 285 -13.78 -1.64 9.63
N ALA A 286 -14.00 -2.31 10.76
CA ALA A 286 -13.23 -3.50 11.13
C ALA A 286 -13.44 -4.67 10.16
N ARG A 287 -14.67 -4.82 9.62
CA ARG A 287 -14.98 -5.84 8.62
C ARG A 287 -14.37 -5.51 7.27
N VAL A 288 -14.41 -4.23 6.86
CA VAL A 288 -13.75 -3.75 5.64
C VAL A 288 -12.25 -4.06 5.68
N ALA A 289 -11.56 -3.67 6.75
CA ALA A 289 -10.12 -3.91 6.90
C ALA A 289 -9.75 -5.40 6.77
N ALA A 290 -10.45 -6.25 7.53
CA ALA A 290 -10.15 -7.67 7.56
C ALA A 290 -10.46 -8.39 6.23
N ARG A 291 -11.56 -8.03 5.57
CA ARG A 291 -11.96 -8.64 4.29
C ARG A 291 -11.04 -8.22 3.15
N LEU A 292 -10.75 -6.93 3.03
CA LEU A 292 -9.86 -6.42 1.99
C LEU A 292 -8.42 -6.92 2.16
N ALA A 293 -7.93 -7.10 3.39
CA ALA A 293 -6.62 -7.67 3.64
C ALA A 293 -6.48 -9.12 3.16
N ALA A 294 -7.57 -9.89 3.19
CA ALA A 294 -7.61 -11.26 2.69
C ALA A 294 -7.70 -11.35 1.15
N ALA A 295 -8.01 -10.25 0.46
CA ALA A 295 -8.17 -10.17 -0.99
C ALA A 295 -6.83 -9.84 -1.69
N PRO A 296 -6.79 -9.78 -3.04
CA PRO A 296 -5.57 -9.45 -3.79
C PRO A 296 -5.02 -8.03 -3.56
N LEU A 297 -5.69 -7.22 -2.75
CA LEU A 297 -5.34 -5.82 -2.50
C LEU A 297 -4.16 -5.65 -1.53
N GLY A 298 -3.99 -6.57 -0.59
CA GLY A 298 -2.97 -6.52 0.44
C GLY A 298 -3.34 -5.66 1.66
N MET A 299 -2.61 -5.87 2.75
CA MET A 299 -2.88 -5.27 4.07
C MET A 299 -2.84 -3.74 4.06
N GLU A 300 -1.88 -3.17 3.34
CA GLU A 300 -1.68 -1.72 3.30
C GLU A 300 -2.90 -0.99 2.72
N LEU A 301 -3.36 -1.39 1.53
CA LEU A 301 -4.52 -0.77 0.89
C LEU A 301 -5.80 -1.04 1.68
N ALA A 302 -5.96 -2.25 2.22
CA ALA A 302 -7.09 -2.61 3.09
C ALA A 302 -7.17 -1.68 4.30
N ARG A 303 -6.03 -1.39 4.93
CA ARG A 303 -5.94 -0.44 6.04
C ARG A 303 -6.30 0.97 5.59
N GLN A 304 -5.72 1.47 4.50
CA GLN A 304 -6.01 2.81 3.99
C GLN A 304 -7.49 3.01 3.70
N VAL A 305 -8.15 2.07 3.01
CA VAL A 305 -9.60 2.11 2.77
C VAL A 305 -10.37 2.14 4.08
N SER A 306 -10.03 1.26 5.03
CA SER A 306 -10.72 1.20 6.31
C SER A 306 -10.51 2.44 7.18
N ASP A 307 -9.33 3.06 7.11
CA ASP A 307 -9.05 4.29 7.84
C ASP A 307 -9.85 5.47 7.27
N LEU A 308 -9.98 5.58 5.94
CA LEU A 308 -10.86 6.55 5.30
C LEU A 308 -12.31 6.36 5.73
N VAL A 309 -12.83 5.11 5.68
CA VAL A 309 -14.20 4.77 6.11
C VAL A 309 -14.45 5.12 7.58
N GLY A 310 -13.43 4.96 8.42
CA GLY A 310 -13.58 5.27 9.84
C GLY A 310 -13.40 6.74 10.22
N LEU A 311 -12.65 7.50 9.43
CA LEU A 311 -12.27 8.88 9.76
C LEU A 311 -13.20 9.94 9.14
N TYR A 312 -13.80 9.69 7.96
CA TYR A 312 -14.59 10.72 7.27
C TYR A 312 -15.71 11.34 8.13
N PRO A 313 -16.41 10.61 9.04
CA PRO A 313 -17.48 11.21 9.83
C PRO A 313 -17.01 12.28 10.84
N TYR A 314 -15.72 12.25 11.18
CA TYR A 314 -15.15 13.27 12.08
C TYR A 314 -15.05 14.64 11.39
N LEU A 315 -14.85 14.68 10.06
CA LEU A 315 -14.81 15.93 9.29
C LEU A 315 -16.20 16.55 9.08
N GLN A 316 -17.27 15.78 9.24
CA GLN A 316 -18.67 16.24 9.12
C GLN A 316 -19.19 16.92 10.40
N ARG A 317 -18.33 17.13 11.38
CA ARG A 317 -18.67 17.75 12.67
C ARG A 317 -17.78 18.97 12.92
N PRO A 318 -18.27 19.99 13.66
CA PRO A 318 -17.43 21.10 14.04
C PRO A 318 -16.23 20.63 14.85
N PHE A 319 -15.05 21.11 14.48
CA PHE A 319 -13.83 20.95 15.27
C PHE A 319 -13.67 22.18 16.19
N PRO A 320 -13.35 21.99 17.49
CA PRO A 320 -12.90 23.10 18.33
C PRO A 320 -11.64 23.73 17.72
N ASP A 321 -11.62 25.06 17.58
CA ASP A 321 -10.52 25.78 16.90
C ASP A 321 -9.13 25.44 17.49
N ALA A 322 -9.04 25.34 18.82
CA ALA A 322 -7.81 25.03 19.53
C ALA A 322 -7.26 23.63 19.21
N GLU A 323 -8.10 22.70 18.75
CA GLU A 323 -7.72 21.31 18.49
C GLU A 323 -7.67 20.98 16.99
N ARG A 324 -8.12 21.89 16.13
CA ARG A 324 -8.30 21.64 14.68
C ARG A 324 -7.00 21.20 14.02
N ARG A 325 -5.91 21.95 14.18
CA ARG A 325 -4.60 21.59 13.62
C ARG A 325 -4.15 20.21 14.11
N ALA A 326 -4.18 19.99 15.42
CA ALA A 326 -3.75 18.73 16.01
C ALA A 326 -4.60 17.54 15.55
N GLY A 327 -5.90 17.75 15.36
CA GLY A 327 -6.82 16.76 14.81
C GLY A 327 -6.48 16.39 13.38
N LEU A 328 -6.32 17.36 12.50
CA LEU A 328 -6.00 17.16 11.08
C LEU A 328 -4.62 16.50 10.89
N VAL A 329 -3.59 16.93 11.61
CA VAL A 329 -2.27 16.30 11.54
C VAL A 329 -2.31 14.83 12.02
N ARG A 330 -3.11 14.53 13.06
CA ARG A 330 -3.32 13.13 13.47
C ARG A 330 -4.02 12.31 12.39
N MET A 331 -5.03 12.87 11.72
CA MET A 331 -5.70 12.21 10.59
C MET A 331 -4.75 12.02 9.41
N ALA A 332 -3.91 13.01 9.10
CA ALA A 332 -2.88 12.91 8.05
C ALA A 332 -1.86 11.79 8.30
N THR A 333 -1.67 11.37 9.55
CA THR A 333 -0.83 10.21 9.88
C THR A 333 -1.48 8.88 9.46
N ALA A 334 -2.81 8.83 9.40
CA ALA A 334 -3.58 7.63 9.08
C ALA A 334 -4.05 7.58 7.62
N ALA A 335 -4.38 8.73 7.02
CA ALA A 335 -4.95 8.81 5.67
C ALA A 335 -4.51 10.10 4.95
N ASP A 336 -4.51 10.08 3.62
CA ASP A 336 -4.38 11.29 2.79
C ASP A 336 -5.59 12.21 3.07
N LEU A 337 -5.33 13.42 3.59
CA LEU A 337 -6.38 14.35 3.95
C LEU A 337 -7.19 14.85 2.75
N GLY A 338 -6.57 15.00 1.58
CA GLY A 338 -7.29 15.38 0.37
C GLY A 338 -8.31 14.32 -0.02
N VAL A 339 -7.91 13.04 0.04
CA VAL A 339 -8.81 11.90 -0.18
C VAL A 339 -9.91 11.84 0.88
N LEU A 340 -9.54 12.06 2.14
CA LEU A 340 -10.48 12.02 3.27
C LEU A 340 -11.55 13.12 3.16
N HIS A 341 -11.16 14.35 2.78
CA HIS A 341 -12.10 15.45 2.56
C HIS A 341 -13.00 15.19 1.34
N ALA A 342 -12.44 14.61 0.25
CA ALA A 342 -13.23 14.21 -0.91
C ALA A 342 -14.34 13.22 -0.52
N LEU A 343 -13.98 12.18 0.24
CA LEU A 343 -14.94 11.20 0.74
C LEU A 343 -15.96 11.82 1.69
N ALA A 344 -15.52 12.64 2.66
CA ALA A 344 -16.38 13.25 3.65
C ALA A 344 -17.42 14.17 3.01
N GLY A 345 -17.05 14.95 1.99
CA GLY A 345 -17.95 15.82 1.26
C GLY A 345 -18.98 15.04 0.44
N ALA A 346 -18.56 14.00 -0.29
CA ALA A 346 -19.47 13.17 -1.08
C ALA A 346 -20.43 12.33 -0.21
N ALA A 347 -20.00 11.95 1.01
CA ALA A 347 -20.81 11.20 1.96
C ALA A 347 -21.63 12.10 2.92
N ALA A 348 -21.59 13.42 2.77
CA ALA A 348 -22.32 14.34 3.65
C ALA A 348 -23.83 14.23 3.45
N GLY A 349 -24.55 13.88 4.51
CA GLY A 349 -26.00 13.65 4.46
C GLY A 349 -26.85 14.92 4.44
N ASP A 350 -26.28 16.06 4.87
CA ASP A 350 -26.97 17.35 4.94
C ASP A 350 -26.03 18.54 4.65
N ALA A 351 -26.60 19.74 4.56
CA ALA A 351 -25.86 20.95 4.25
C ALA A 351 -24.88 21.34 5.37
N GLN A 352 -25.23 21.11 6.63
CA GLN A 352 -24.36 21.43 7.77
C GLN A 352 -23.12 20.57 7.81
N ALA A 353 -23.27 19.25 7.57
CA ALA A 353 -22.14 18.33 7.46
C ALA A 353 -21.21 18.74 6.32
N ARG A 354 -21.76 19.11 5.16
CA ARG A 354 -20.98 19.57 4.00
C ARG A 354 -20.22 20.85 4.31
N GLU A 355 -20.85 21.83 4.94
CA GLU A 355 -20.22 23.07 5.38
C GLU A 355 -19.05 22.80 6.35
N CYS A 356 -19.21 21.89 7.31
CA CYS A 356 -18.11 21.49 8.20
C CYS A 356 -16.91 20.94 7.44
N VAL A 357 -17.15 20.09 6.41
CA VAL A 357 -16.08 19.54 5.57
C VAL A 357 -15.38 20.63 4.76
N GLU A 358 -16.12 21.57 4.18
CA GLU A 358 -15.57 22.67 3.39
C GLU A 358 -14.68 23.59 4.24
N TRP A 359 -15.14 23.99 5.43
CA TRP A 359 -14.33 24.77 6.39
C TRP A 359 -13.07 24.00 6.83
N SER A 360 -13.21 22.69 7.07
CA SER A 360 -12.06 21.84 7.42
C SER A 360 -11.05 21.74 6.28
N ALA A 361 -11.52 21.62 5.02
CA ALA A 361 -10.67 21.54 3.85
C ALA A 361 -9.91 22.86 3.64
N LEU A 362 -10.59 24.00 3.74
CA LEU A 362 -9.98 25.32 3.62
C LEU A 362 -8.86 25.51 4.67
N TYR A 363 -9.13 25.16 5.93
CA TYR A 363 -8.12 25.23 6.98
C TYR A 363 -6.93 24.29 6.71
N ALA A 364 -7.19 23.08 6.21
CA ALA A 364 -6.13 22.12 5.87
C ALA A 364 -5.26 22.62 4.70
N GLU A 365 -5.87 23.31 3.74
CA GLU A 365 -5.17 23.95 2.62
C GLU A 365 -4.26 25.09 3.11
N GLU A 366 -4.80 26.02 3.89
CA GLU A 366 -4.04 27.13 4.50
C GLU A 366 -2.88 26.62 5.38
N ALA A 367 -3.08 25.50 6.07
CA ALA A 367 -2.05 24.86 6.89
C ALA A 367 -1.05 24.00 6.11
N GLY A 368 -1.19 23.87 4.77
CA GLY A 368 -0.31 23.05 3.92
C GLY A 368 -0.46 21.54 4.14
N LEU A 369 -1.63 21.08 4.61
CA LEU A 369 -1.86 19.68 5.01
C LEU A 369 -2.53 18.82 3.92
N LEU A 370 -2.97 19.40 2.79
CA LEU A 370 -3.67 18.67 1.72
C LEU A 370 -2.73 17.93 0.76
N GLY A 371 -1.42 18.05 0.93
CA GLY A 371 -0.46 17.24 0.17
C GLY A 371 -0.65 15.73 0.46
N PRO A 372 -0.13 14.85 -0.41
CA PRO A 372 -0.23 13.40 -0.22
C PRO A 372 0.49 12.90 1.05
N ASP A 373 1.55 13.58 1.46
CA ASP A 373 2.26 13.35 2.72
C ASP A 373 2.75 14.70 3.29
N PRO A 374 1.92 15.38 4.09
CA PRO A 374 2.26 16.69 4.64
C PRO A 374 3.42 16.64 5.66
N LEU A 375 3.78 15.45 6.16
CA LEU A 375 4.89 15.23 7.07
C LEU A 375 6.14 14.66 6.35
N GLY A 376 6.07 14.45 5.04
CA GLY A 376 7.12 13.78 4.26
C GLY A 376 8.46 14.49 4.30
N ALA A 377 8.48 15.81 4.13
CA ALA A 377 9.70 16.59 4.20
C ALA A 377 10.38 16.46 5.58
N LEU A 378 9.62 16.62 6.66
CA LEU A 378 10.12 16.44 8.03
C LEU A 378 10.62 15.02 8.27
N ARG A 379 9.92 14.01 7.77
CA ARG A 379 10.31 12.61 7.88
C ARG A 379 11.62 12.32 7.15
N THR A 380 11.76 12.80 5.92
CA THR A 380 12.98 12.62 5.10
C THR A 380 14.18 13.25 5.80
N ALA A 381 14.06 14.49 6.24
CA ALA A 381 15.12 15.16 6.97
C ALA A 381 15.50 14.43 8.28
N LEU A 382 14.51 13.93 9.03
CA LEU A 382 14.80 13.16 10.24
C LEU A 382 15.43 11.78 9.94
N ARG A 383 15.08 11.11 8.84
CA ARG A 383 15.76 9.87 8.42
C ARG A 383 17.25 10.11 8.20
N GLU A 384 17.63 11.20 7.55
CA GLU A 384 19.03 11.55 7.32
C GLU A 384 19.77 11.81 8.63
N ARG A 385 19.15 12.53 9.56
CA ARG A 385 19.78 12.92 10.83
C ARG A 385 19.77 11.83 11.91
N LEU A 386 18.78 10.97 11.90
CA LEU A 386 18.55 9.94 12.94
C LEU A 386 18.79 8.51 12.42
N GLY A 387 19.19 8.32 11.17
CA GLY A 387 19.37 7.02 10.54
C GLY A 387 20.46 6.13 11.18
N ALA A 388 21.35 6.70 11.96
CA ALA A 388 22.38 5.95 12.71
C ALA A 388 21.87 5.45 14.08
N LEU A 389 20.67 5.85 14.53
CA LEU A 389 20.09 5.40 15.78
C LEU A 389 19.54 3.98 15.64
N ASP A 390 19.42 3.30 16.80
CA ASP A 390 18.60 2.10 16.90
C ASP A 390 17.16 2.38 16.39
N ALA A 391 16.54 1.40 15.74
CA ALA A 391 15.23 1.55 15.13
C ALA A 391 14.14 1.99 16.13
N ASP A 392 14.16 1.47 17.36
CA ASP A 392 13.21 1.87 18.41
C ASP A 392 13.42 3.32 18.86
N ALA A 393 14.69 3.75 18.97
CA ALA A 393 15.02 5.13 19.29
C ALA A 393 14.59 6.09 18.17
N ALA A 394 14.84 5.72 16.91
CA ALA A 394 14.42 6.49 15.75
C ALA A 394 12.89 6.61 15.68
N ASP A 395 12.16 5.51 15.85
CA ASP A 395 10.70 5.48 15.86
C ASP A 395 10.11 6.30 17.02
N ARG A 396 10.74 6.25 18.19
CA ARG A 396 10.32 7.06 19.34
C ARG A 396 10.50 8.55 19.05
N CYS A 397 11.67 8.96 18.57
CA CYS A 397 11.95 10.35 18.18
C CYS A 397 10.96 10.83 17.13
N TRP A 398 10.68 10.03 16.10
CA TRP A 398 9.70 10.37 15.07
C TRP A 398 8.29 10.55 15.63
N ALA A 399 7.84 9.68 16.51
CA ALA A 399 6.51 9.78 17.11
C ALA A 399 6.35 11.06 17.95
N GLU A 400 7.37 11.45 18.71
CA GLU A 400 7.37 12.70 19.49
C GLU A 400 7.48 13.93 18.59
N ALA A 401 8.27 13.88 17.52
CA ALA A 401 8.34 14.95 16.53
C ALA A 401 6.98 15.19 15.86
N ARG A 402 6.29 14.11 15.42
CA ARG A 402 4.93 14.22 14.86
C ARG A 402 3.95 14.87 15.85
N ARG A 403 4.02 14.47 17.13
CA ARG A 403 3.19 15.04 18.17
C ARG A 403 3.48 16.52 18.39
N ALA A 404 4.75 16.89 18.45
CA ALA A 404 5.16 18.29 18.60
C ALA A 404 4.75 19.15 17.40
N PHE A 405 4.90 18.60 16.17
CA PHE A 405 4.43 19.25 14.94
C PHE A 405 2.90 19.44 14.93
N ALA A 406 2.14 18.43 15.33
CA ALA A 406 0.68 18.52 15.43
C ALA A 406 0.24 19.64 16.40
N LEU A 407 0.98 19.85 17.49
CA LEU A 407 0.74 20.90 18.47
C LEU A 407 1.33 22.27 18.08
N GLY A 408 1.94 22.39 16.91
CA GLY A 408 2.59 23.63 16.46
C GLY A 408 3.82 24.05 17.28
N ARG A 409 4.44 23.09 18.00
CA ARG A 409 5.62 23.35 18.84
C ARG A 409 6.94 23.27 18.09
N ILE A 410 6.94 22.65 16.93
CA ILE A 410 8.06 22.56 15.99
C ILE A 410 7.56 22.81 14.58
N GLY A 411 8.40 23.40 13.75
CA GLY A 411 8.17 23.65 12.32
C GLY A 411 9.29 23.10 11.44
N THR A 412 10.50 22.87 12.00
CA THR A 412 11.69 22.42 11.26
C THR A 412 12.24 21.11 11.81
N ASP A 413 13.12 20.49 11.04
CA ASP A 413 13.83 19.27 11.42
C ASP A 413 14.86 19.53 12.52
N GLU A 414 15.52 20.70 12.56
CA GLU A 414 16.41 21.10 13.64
C GLU A 414 15.68 21.17 14.98
N GLU A 415 14.49 21.78 14.99
CA GLU A 415 13.64 21.84 16.19
C GLU A 415 13.19 20.43 16.61
N ALA A 416 12.83 19.57 15.64
CA ALA A 416 12.46 18.18 15.92
C ALA A 416 13.63 17.40 16.50
N VAL A 417 14.84 17.57 15.95
CA VAL A 417 16.07 16.97 16.47
C VAL A 417 16.34 17.47 17.89
N ALA A 418 16.23 18.76 18.14
CA ALA A 418 16.44 19.33 19.49
C ALA A 418 15.40 18.82 20.49
N ALA A 419 14.10 18.75 20.11
CA ALA A 419 13.02 18.33 20.99
C ALA A 419 13.04 16.85 21.35
N THR A 420 13.77 16.01 20.62
CA THR A 420 13.74 14.55 20.75
C THR A 420 15.02 13.93 21.34
N TRP A 421 15.96 14.74 21.79
CA TRP A 421 17.28 14.29 22.26
C TRP A 421 17.26 13.22 23.34
N ARG A 422 16.28 13.30 24.27
CA ARG A 422 16.18 12.39 25.45
C ARG A 422 15.86 10.94 25.11
N TRP A 423 15.38 10.65 23.91
CA TRP A 423 15.00 9.28 23.50
C TRP A 423 16.01 8.61 22.58
N ARG A 424 17.12 9.30 22.25
CA ARG A 424 18.09 8.81 21.28
C ARG A 424 18.97 7.67 21.79
N ASP A 425 19.14 7.58 23.09
CA ASP A 425 19.92 6.51 23.73
C ASP A 425 19.17 5.18 23.82
N GLY A 426 17.86 5.16 23.48
CA GLY A 426 17.04 3.97 23.55
C GLY A 426 16.71 3.49 24.98
N SER A 427 17.05 4.28 26.00
CA SER A 427 16.91 3.93 27.43
C SER A 427 15.48 4.10 27.93
N PHE A 428 14.51 3.54 27.22
CA PHE A 428 13.10 3.56 27.61
C PHE A 428 12.49 2.15 27.55
N PRO A 429 11.49 1.86 28.39
CA PRO A 429 10.76 0.60 28.32
C PRO A 429 9.92 0.52 27.04
N ARG A 430 9.58 -0.71 26.64
CA ARG A 430 8.80 -1.00 25.44
C ARG A 430 7.53 -1.74 25.81
N MET A 431 6.38 -1.34 25.25
CA MET A 431 5.12 -2.06 25.39
C MET A 431 4.60 -2.47 24.01
N VAL A 432 4.41 -3.76 23.80
CA VAL A 432 3.66 -4.29 22.66
C VAL A 432 2.25 -4.63 23.12
N GLN A 433 1.27 -3.85 22.68
CA GLN A 433 -0.15 -4.05 22.99
C GLN A 433 -0.82 -4.81 21.87
N LEU A 434 -1.28 -6.03 22.17
CA LEU A 434 -2.00 -6.86 21.22
C LEU A 434 -3.44 -6.39 21.08
N CYS A 435 -3.93 -6.25 19.84
CA CYS A 435 -5.26 -5.75 19.51
C CYS A 435 -5.95 -6.72 18.54
N GLY A 436 -7.15 -7.19 18.89
CA GLY A 436 -7.94 -8.04 18.01
C GLY A 436 -8.89 -8.97 18.76
N PRO A 437 -9.90 -9.52 18.07
CA PRO A 437 -10.90 -10.43 18.65
C PRO A 437 -10.27 -11.73 19.18
N SER A 438 -11.04 -12.47 19.95
CA SER A 438 -10.66 -13.82 20.37
C SER A 438 -10.51 -14.72 19.13
N GLY A 439 -9.51 -15.58 19.12
CA GLY A 439 -9.24 -16.48 17.99
C GLY A 439 -8.44 -15.87 16.84
N SER A 440 -8.12 -14.58 16.87
CA SER A 440 -7.35 -13.92 15.78
C SER A 440 -5.90 -14.39 15.66
N GLY A 441 -5.33 -15.02 16.68
CA GLY A 441 -3.92 -15.45 16.71
C GLY A 441 -2.99 -14.50 17.48
N LYS A 442 -3.51 -13.40 18.06
CA LYS A 442 -2.71 -12.40 18.77
C LYS A 442 -1.80 -12.96 19.86
N SER A 443 -2.31 -13.88 20.71
CA SER A 443 -1.52 -14.48 21.79
C SER A 443 -0.41 -15.40 21.26
N THR A 444 -0.64 -16.09 20.13
CA THR A 444 0.38 -16.89 19.44
C THR A 444 1.49 -15.99 18.94
N PHE A 445 1.15 -14.90 18.27
CA PHE A 445 2.13 -13.90 17.83
C PHE A 445 2.91 -13.30 19.01
N GLY A 446 2.20 -12.83 20.06
CA GLY A 446 2.83 -12.21 21.21
C GLY A 446 3.81 -13.13 21.95
N ARG A 447 3.50 -14.43 22.05
CA ARG A 447 4.39 -15.44 22.68
C ARG A 447 5.59 -15.80 21.80
N ALA A 448 5.50 -15.60 20.48
CA ALA A 448 6.57 -15.85 19.53
C ALA A 448 7.52 -14.64 19.35
N LEU A 449 7.19 -13.47 19.90
CA LEU A 449 8.03 -12.28 19.80
C LEU A 449 9.38 -12.51 20.51
N PRO A 450 10.51 -12.23 19.86
CA PRO A 450 11.81 -12.32 20.48
C PRO A 450 12.05 -11.17 21.47
N GLY A 451 12.91 -11.38 22.46
CA GLY A 451 13.36 -10.33 23.37
C GLY A 451 12.28 -9.78 24.32
N VAL A 452 11.24 -10.56 24.62
CA VAL A 452 10.19 -10.19 25.58
C VAL A 452 10.63 -10.55 27.00
N ASP A 453 10.74 -9.52 27.85
CA ASP A 453 11.13 -9.70 29.25
C ASP A 453 9.93 -10.06 30.14
N THR A 454 8.76 -9.54 29.83
CA THR A 454 7.54 -9.79 30.62
C THR A 454 6.34 -9.95 29.71
N TYR A 455 5.57 -11.03 29.92
CA TYR A 455 4.31 -11.30 29.22
C TYR A 455 3.14 -11.22 30.20
N ILE A 456 2.20 -10.32 29.98
CA ILE A 456 1.02 -10.10 30.82
C ILE A 456 -0.22 -10.45 30.05
N SER A 457 -0.86 -11.56 30.42
CA SER A 457 -2.10 -12.03 29.80
C SER A 457 -3.25 -11.95 30.81
N LEU A 458 -4.30 -11.22 30.44
CA LEU A 458 -5.52 -11.16 31.27
C LEU A 458 -6.23 -12.51 31.34
N ASP A 459 -6.11 -13.34 30.31
CA ASP A 459 -6.64 -14.70 30.32
C ASP A 459 -5.88 -15.62 31.29
N ASP A 460 -4.57 -15.50 31.36
CA ASP A 460 -3.75 -16.26 32.31
C ASP A 460 -4.04 -15.83 33.75
N LEU A 461 -4.26 -14.52 33.99
CA LEU A 461 -4.67 -14.00 35.31
C LEU A 461 -6.05 -14.53 35.72
N ARG A 462 -7.03 -14.64 34.82
CA ARG A 462 -8.33 -15.27 35.08
C ARG A 462 -8.15 -16.76 35.45
N THR A 463 -7.35 -17.47 34.67
CA THR A 463 -7.08 -18.89 34.92
C THR A 463 -6.48 -19.13 36.29
N ALA A 464 -5.53 -18.29 36.71
CA ALA A 464 -4.92 -18.37 38.03
C ALA A 464 -5.90 -18.14 39.21
N ARG A 465 -7.03 -17.46 38.95
CA ARG A 465 -8.12 -17.23 39.92
C ARG A 465 -9.22 -18.29 39.89
N GLY A 466 -9.08 -19.33 39.06
CA GLY A 466 -9.94 -20.51 39.05
C GLY A 466 -10.67 -20.80 37.73
N SER A 467 -11.03 -19.80 36.91
CA SER A 467 -11.67 -20.03 35.60
C SER A 467 -11.42 -18.92 34.61
N ARG A 468 -10.91 -19.29 33.44
CA ARG A 468 -10.77 -18.39 32.28
C ARG A 468 -12.10 -17.77 31.82
N ALA A 469 -13.20 -18.48 32.04
CA ALA A 469 -14.55 -18.07 31.62
C ALA A 469 -15.24 -17.16 32.65
N ASP A 470 -14.74 -17.06 33.88
CA ASP A 470 -15.37 -16.23 34.91
C ASP A 470 -15.10 -14.75 34.65
N GLN A 471 -16.17 -14.03 34.32
CA GLN A 471 -16.15 -12.59 34.06
C GLN A 471 -16.49 -11.74 35.27
N ARG A 472 -16.87 -12.34 36.42
CA ARG A 472 -17.27 -11.62 37.63
C ARG A 472 -16.13 -10.81 38.24
N ALA A 473 -14.91 -11.28 38.11
CA ALA A 473 -13.69 -10.63 38.58
C ALA A 473 -12.97 -9.77 37.52
N ASN A 474 -13.63 -9.40 36.41
CA ASN A 474 -12.97 -8.68 35.30
C ASN A 474 -12.30 -7.37 35.75
N THR A 475 -12.93 -6.61 36.64
CA THR A 475 -12.36 -5.34 37.14
C THR A 475 -11.10 -5.59 37.97
N GLU A 476 -11.08 -6.59 38.82
CA GLU A 476 -9.93 -6.93 39.65
C GLU A 476 -8.79 -7.51 38.81
N VAL A 477 -9.09 -8.39 37.84
CA VAL A 477 -8.12 -8.95 36.90
C VAL A 477 -7.47 -7.84 36.08
N LEU A 478 -8.26 -6.86 35.63
CA LEU A 478 -7.75 -5.71 34.90
C LEU A 478 -6.85 -4.85 35.78
N SER A 479 -7.28 -4.53 37.03
CA SER A 479 -6.47 -3.75 37.98
C SER A 479 -5.15 -4.44 38.25
N GLU A 480 -5.17 -5.72 38.60
CA GLU A 480 -3.96 -6.53 38.82
C GLU A 480 -3.05 -6.54 37.56
N GLY A 481 -3.64 -6.69 36.38
CA GLY A 481 -2.89 -6.64 35.12
C GLY A 481 -2.18 -5.29 34.93
N LEU A 482 -2.89 -4.17 35.18
CA LEU A 482 -2.33 -2.82 35.08
C LEU A 482 -1.23 -2.57 36.10
N ASP A 483 -1.37 -3.06 37.36
CA ASP A 483 -0.34 -2.96 38.38
C ASP A 483 0.91 -3.74 37.98
N ARG A 484 0.75 -4.95 37.46
CA ARG A 484 1.85 -5.75 36.90
C ARG A 484 2.52 -5.05 35.71
N LEU A 485 1.75 -4.42 34.85
CA LEU A 485 2.27 -3.65 33.71
C LEU A 485 3.11 -2.47 34.20
N ASP A 486 2.61 -1.71 35.18
CA ASP A 486 3.32 -0.56 35.74
C ASP A 486 4.66 -1.00 36.37
N ALA A 487 4.63 -2.07 37.18
CA ALA A 487 5.82 -2.63 37.80
C ALA A 487 6.82 -3.22 36.79
N ALA A 488 6.35 -3.85 35.71
CA ALA A 488 7.21 -4.37 34.65
C ALA A 488 7.89 -3.25 33.86
N LEU A 489 7.15 -2.24 33.42
CA LEU A 489 7.69 -1.09 32.70
C LEU A 489 8.64 -0.24 33.55
N ALA A 490 8.44 -0.19 34.87
CA ALA A 490 9.38 0.46 35.81
C ALA A 490 10.76 -0.20 35.84
N ARG A 491 10.86 -1.51 35.55
CA ARG A 491 12.13 -2.25 35.46
C ARG A 491 12.84 -2.09 34.13
N GLY A 492 12.16 -1.49 33.14
CA GLY A 492 12.65 -1.41 31.77
C GLY A 492 12.34 -2.68 30.95
N GLY A 493 12.97 -2.80 29.78
CA GLY A 493 12.80 -3.94 28.88
C GLY A 493 11.52 -3.91 28.02
N THR A 494 11.17 -5.06 27.47
CA THR A 494 10.01 -5.24 26.57
C THR A 494 8.89 -6.00 27.27
N VAL A 495 7.72 -5.39 27.33
CA VAL A 495 6.52 -5.96 27.94
C VAL A 495 5.45 -6.20 26.88
N VAL A 496 4.90 -7.40 26.82
CA VAL A 496 3.72 -7.71 26.00
C VAL A 496 2.46 -7.61 26.87
N TRP A 497 1.49 -6.82 26.42
CA TRP A 497 0.15 -6.73 26.97
C TRP A 497 -0.83 -7.54 26.13
N ASP A 498 -1.21 -8.73 26.59
CA ASP A 498 -2.14 -9.64 25.92
C ASP A 498 -3.55 -9.50 26.51
N ALA A 499 -4.34 -8.68 25.85
CA ALA A 499 -5.78 -8.56 26.03
C ALA A 499 -6.44 -8.43 24.64
N THR A 500 -7.76 -8.48 24.57
CA THR A 500 -8.45 -8.25 23.29
C THR A 500 -8.26 -6.82 22.78
N SER A 501 -8.20 -5.83 23.69
CA SER A 501 -7.96 -4.40 23.39
C SER A 501 -8.81 -3.89 22.22
N LEU A 502 -10.10 -4.25 22.23
CA LEU A 502 -11.03 -4.04 21.10
C LEU A 502 -11.34 -2.58 20.86
N THR A 503 -11.50 -1.80 21.93
CA THR A 503 -11.92 -0.41 21.86
C THR A 503 -10.79 0.54 22.23
N ASP A 504 -10.92 1.79 21.82
CA ASP A 504 -9.98 2.85 22.17
C ASP A 504 -9.86 3.03 23.70
N GLN A 505 -10.99 2.98 24.41
CA GLN A 505 -11.01 3.02 25.86
C GLN A 505 -10.18 1.90 26.50
N GLN A 506 -10.33 0.65 26.02
CA GLN A 506 -9.54 -0.49 26.53
C GLN A 506 -8.05 -0.31 26.27
N ARG A 507 -7.68 0.16 25.08
CA ARG A 507 -6.28 0.47 24.75
C ARG A 507 -5.73 1.62 25.59
N GLY A 508 -6.54 2.64 25.83
CA GLY A 508 -6.19 3.81 26.62
C GLY A 508 -5.79 3.50 28.06
N LEU A 509 -6.34 2.45 28.67
CA LEU A 509 -5.99 2.04 30.04
C LEU A 509 -4.51 1.60 30.12
N ALA A 510 -4.10 0.63 29.35
CA ALA A 510 -2.69 0.19 29.28
C ALA A 510 -1.78 1.30 28.71
N GLY A 511 -2.25 2.03 27.70
CA GLY A 511 -1.54 3.17 27.13
C GLY A 511 -1.28 4.30 28.14
N SER A 512 -2.15 4.49 29.13
CA SER A 512 -1.93 5.47 30.20
C SER A 512 -0.81 5.06 31.16
N VAL A 513 -0.72 3.77 31.47
CA VAL A 513 0.42 3.21 32.22
C VAL A 513 1.72 3.39 31.46
N ALA A 514 1.72 3.03 30.16
CA ALA A 514 2.89 3.17 29.32
C ALA A 514 3.39 4.62 29.20
N ARG A 515 2.46 5.58 29.07
CA ARG A 515 2.80 7.02 29.03
C ARG A 515 3.44 7.52 30.33
N ARG A 516 2.94 7.09 31.50
CA ARG A 516 3.55 7.44 32.79
C ARG A 516 4.99 6.91 32.94
N ARG A 517 5.29 5.79 32.29
CA ARG A 517 6.60 5.15 32.28
C ARG A 517 7.46 5.56 31.08
N ASP A 518 7.02 6.50 30.29
CA ASP A 518 7.70 6.98 29.07
C ASP A 518 8.04 5.86 28.07
N ALA A 519 7.20 4.81 28.00
CA ALA A 519 7.45 3.63 27.19
C ALA A 519 7.21 3.89 25.69
N LEU A 520 8.00 3.26 24.82
CA LEU A 520 7.68 3.10 23.41
C LEU A 520 6.49 2.13 23.29
N VAL A 521 5.37 2.61 22.71
CA VAL A 521 4.16 1.80 22.53
C VAL A 521 4.05 1.34 21.09
N THR A 522 3.90 0.03 20.90
CA THR A 522 3.58 -0.60 19.62
C THR A 522 2.20 -1.25 19.72
N HIS A 523 1.27 -0.89 18.83
CA HIS A 523 0.03 -1.66 18.67
C HIS A 523 0.28 -2.79 17.66
N ALA A 524 0.06 -4.05 18.07
CA ALA A 524 0.06 -5.21 17.18
C ALA A 524 -1.41 -5.57 16.87
N VAL A 525 -1.89 -5.17 15.71
CA VAL A 525 -3.29 -5.25 15.30
C VAL A 525 -3.48 -6.47 14.40
N VAL A 526 -4.32 -7.40 14.82
CA VAL A 526 -4.58 -8.61 14.05
C VAL A 526 -5.91 -8.47 13.32
N LEU A 527 -5.84 -8.40 11.99
CA LEU A 527 -6.95 -8.28 11.07
C LEU A 527 -7.18 -9.62 10.38
N VAL A 528 -8.24 -10.30 10.77
CA VAL A 528 -8.63 -11.61 10.22
C VAL A 528 -10.12 -11.56 9.89
N ASP A 529 -10.48 -12.06 8.71
CA ASP A 529 -11.85 -12.11 8.25
C ASP A 529 -12.76 -12.86 9.25
N ALA A 530 -14.02 -12.43 9.35
CA ALA A 530 -14.96 -12.97 10.32
C ALA A 530 -15.21 -14.47 10.11
N GLU A 531 -15.29 -14.95 8.87
CA GLU A 531 -15.47 -16.36 8.54
C GLU A 531 -14.29 -17.21 9.02
N GLU A 532 -13.08 -16.72 8.80
CA GLU A 532 -11.85 -17.37 9.27
C GLU A 532 -11.78 -17.38 10.81
N LEU A 533 -12.21 -16.31 11.47
CA LEU A 533 -12.28 -16.27 12.93
C LEU A 533 -13.27 -17.30 13.48
N VAL A 534 -14.44 -17.45 12.88
CA VAL A 534 -15.44 -18.47 13.24
C VAL A 534 -14.85 -19.87 13.04
N ARG A 535 -14.22 -20.12 11.89
CA ARG A 535 -13.56 -21.40 11.59
C ARG A 535 -12.48 -21.74 12.63
N ARG A 536 -11.61 -20.79 12.97
CA ARG A 536 -10.57 -20.96 14.00
C ARG A 536 -11.16 -21.21 15.38
N ASN A 537 -12.22 -20.47 15.71
CA ASN A 537 -12.87 -20.63 17.01
C ASN A 537 -13.46 -22.03 17.21
N ALA A 538 -13.99 -22.65 16.15
CA ALA A 538 -14.59 -23.98 16.20
C ALA A 538 -13.59 -25.09 16.54
N VAL A 539 -12.33 -24.94 16.19
CA VAL A 539 -11.26 -25.96 16.43
C VAL A 539 -10.43 -25.69 17.68
N ARG A 540 -10.76 -24.67 18.47
CA ARG A 540 -10.00 -24.34 19.69
C ARG A 540 -10.34 -25.30 20.85
N PRO A 541 -9.36 -25.58 21.73
CA PRO A 541 -9.62 -26.33 22.95
C PRO A 541 -10.69 -25.69 23.86
N HIS A 542 -10.77 -24.37 23.84
CA HIS A 542 -11.76 -23.57 24.59
C HIS A 542 -12.41 -22.56 23.63
N PRO A 543 -13.45 -22.97 22.90
CA PRO A 543 -14.14 -22.09 21.99
C PRO A 543 -14.89 -20.98 22.74
N VAL A 544 -14.84 -19.79 22.19
CA VAL A 544 -15.64 -18.66 22.69
C VAL A 544 -17.07 -18.83 22.17
N PRO A 545 -18.12 -18.61 22.99
CA PRO A 545 -19.49 -18.67 22.51
C PRO A 545 -19.72 -17.77 21.29
N PRO A 546 -20.48 -18.22 20.27
CA PRO A 546 -20.67 -17.45 19.03
C PRO A 546 -21.17 -16.03 19.26
N GLN A 547 -22.12 -15.82 20.20
CA GLN A 547 -22.64 -14.50 20.52
C GLN A 547 -21.58 -13.55 21.10
N VAL A 548 -20.62 -14.10 21.88
CA VAL A 548 -19.50 -13.32 22.43
C VAL A 548 -18.52 -12.92 21.33
N LEU A 549 -18.23 -13.84 20.40
CA LEU A 549 -17.37 -13.56 19.27
C LEU A 549 -17.99 -12.50 18.35
N ASP A 550 -19.28 -12.62 18.04
CA ASP A 550 -20.02 -11.62 17.26
C ASP A 550 -20.02 -10.26 17.95
N SER A 551 -20.29 -10.21 19.26
CA SER A 551 -20.19 -8.98 20.05
C SER A 551 -18.78 -8.37 20.03
N GLN A 552 -17.72 -9.20 20.03
CA GLN A 552 -16.35 -8.70 19.91
C GLN A 552 -16.10 -8.10 18.53
N LEU A 553 -16.56 -8.75 17.46
CA LEU A 553 -16.44 -8.25 16.08
C LEU A 553 -17.17 -6.91 15.89
N HIS A 554 -18.36 -6.75 16.48
CA HIS A 554 -19.11 -5.50 16.42
C HIS A 554 -18.41 -4.35 17.17
N ARG A 555 -17.78 -4.64 18.31
CA ARG A 555 -17.08 -3.65 19.13
C ARG A 555 -15.65 -3.40 18.71
N PHE A 556 -15.10 -4.24 17.84
CA PHE A 556 -13.71 -4.07 17.43
C PHE A 556 -13.56 -2.82 16.59
N SER A 557 -12.80 -1.87 17.11
CA SER A 557 -12.36 -0.66 16.42
C SER A 557 -10.83 -0.72 16.31
N PRO A 558 -10.27 -1.16 15.18
CA PRO A 558 -8.83 -1.18 14.98
C PRO A 558 -8.22 0.18 15.28
N PRO A 559 -7.06 0.28 15.97
CA PRO A 559 -6.42 1.56 16.19
C PRO A 559 -6.00 2.20 14.87
N TYR A 560 -6.04 3.54 14.80
CA TYR A 560 -5.49 4.29 13.68
C TYR A 560 -3.97 4.46 13.84
N PRO A 561 -3.22 4.56 12.74
CA PRO A 561 -1.84 5.04 12.79
C PRO A 561 -1.74 6.36 13.56
N GLY A 562 -0.74 6.48 14.41
CA GLY A 562 -0.56 7.66 15.26
C GLY A 562 -1.28 7.63 16.62
N GLN A 563 -2.15 6.65 16.91
CA GLN A 563 -2.66 6.41 18.27
C GLN A 563 -1.62 5.76 19.20
N ALA A 564 -0.65 5.06 18.61
CA ALA A 564 0.58 4.62 19.26
C ALA A 564 1.80 5.21 18.55
N HIS A 565 3.01 4.96 19.08
CA HIS A 565 4.23 5.41 18.42
C HIS A 565 4.41 4.73 17.07
N ARG A 566 4.12 3.40 17.01
CA ARG A 566 4.06 2.60 15.79
C ARG A 566 2.95 1.56 15.86
N THR A 567 2.54 1.04 14.71
CA THR A 567 1.52 -0.01 14.59
C THR A 567 2.01 -1.07 13.62
N TRP A 568 1.88 -2.33 14.01
CA TRP A 568 2.08 -3.51 13.18
C TRP A 568 0.72 -4.10 12.83
N TYR A 569 0.48 -4.35 11.56
CA TYR A 569 -0.73 -4.99 11.08
C TYR A 569 -0.42 -6.44 10.69
N LEU A 570 -1.13 -7.36 11.32
CA LEU A 570 -0.94 -8.80 11.13
C LEU A 570 -2.13 -9.38 10.40
N GLY A 571 -1.85 -10.17 9.38
CA GLY A 571 -2.85 -10.92 8.62
C GLY A 571 -3.16 -12.29 9.22
N ALA A 572 -3.90 -13.09 8.45
CA ALA A 572 -4.32 -14.41 8.84
C ALA A 572 -3.14 -15.39 9.09
N ALA A 573 -2.02 -15.24 8.41
CA ALA A 573 -0.83 -16.05 8.63
C ALA A 573 -0.12 -15.76 9.97
N GLY A 574 -0.48 -14.68 10.68
CA GLY A 574 0.15 -14.28 11.93
C GLY A 574 1.50 -13.58 11.74
N SER A 575 1.86 -13.21 10.51
CA SER A 575 3.01 -12.39 10.18
C SER A 575 2.63 -10.92 10.12
N VAL A 576 3.60 -10.03 10.35
CA VAL A 576 3.44 -8.59 10.10
C VAL A 576 3.44 -8.36 8.59
N GLU A 577 2.35 -7.84 8.05
CA GLU A 577 2.13 -7.61 6.62
C GLU A 577 2.18 -6.12 6.25
N ASP A 578 1.92 -5.22 7.21
CA ASP A 578 2.08 -3.77 7.05
C ASP A 578 2.52 -3.14 8.37
N THR A 579 3.19 -1.98 8.28
CA THR A 579 3.63 -1.20 9.43
C THR A 579 3.32 0.28 9.21
N ALA A 580 2.92 0.97 10.25
CA ALA A 580 2.69 2.40 10.21
C ALA A 580 3.28 3.10 11.42
N GLY A 581 3.64 4.37 11.25
CA GLY A 581 4.07 5.24 12.34
C GLY A 581 5.56 5.19 12.66
N GLY A 582 6.35 4.23 12.15
CA GLY A 582 7.80 4.21 12.28
C GLY A 582 8.50 5.24 11.38
N LEU A 583 9.74 5.63 11.71
CA LEU A 583 10.53 6.55 10.90
C LEU A 583 10.95 5.91 9.57
N ALA A 584 11.38 4.65 9.60
CA ALA A 584 11.76 3.88 8.42
C ALA A 584 10.56 3.42 7.58
N ALA A 585 9.35 3.38 8.14
CA ALA A 585 8.16 3.03 7.40
C ALA A 585 7.97 4.01 6.22
N PRO A 586 7.79 3.53 4.99
CA PRO A 586 7.56 4.42 3.86
C PRO A 586 6.29 5.25 4.08
N ALA A 587 6.30 6.48 3.58
CA ALA A 587 5.12 7.34 3.57
C ALA A 587 4.06 6.81 2.60
N ALA A 588 2.81 7.22 2.76
CA ALA A 588 1.71 6.84 1.87
C ALA A 588 1.98 7.15 0.38
N GLY A 589 2.87 8.11 0.06
CA GLY A 589 3.28 8.44 -1.30
C GLY A 589 4.67 7.92 -1.72
N GLU A 590 5.42 7.30 -0.81
CA GLU A 590 6.76 6.75 -1.10
C GLU A 590 6.74 5.25 -1.46
N ARG A 591 5.57 4.60 -1.43
CA ARG A 591 5.40 3.14 -1.61
C ARG A 591 4.95 2.76 -3.00
#